data_666199b193493055519ddc57e730f82e
#
_entry.id   666199b193493055519ddc57e730f82e
#
_cell.length_a   1.000
_cell.length_b   1.000
_cell.length_c   1.000
_cell.angle_alpha   90.00
_cell.angle_beta   90.00
_cell.angle_gamma   90.00
#
_symmetry.space_group_name_H-M   'P 1'
#
loop_
_entity.id
_entity.type
_entity.pdbx_description
1 polymer ?
#
loop_
_entity_poly.entity_id
_entity_poly.type
_entity_poly.pdbx_seq_one_letter_code
_entity_poly.pdbx_strand_id
1 'polypeptide(L)'
;MLDRYTRPEMGRIWSLNNQYQSWLDVEIAATAGWVSVGHVPAEDLAAIRANAKFDVDRIAEIEQSTRHDVVAFTRNVSESLGEERKWIHYGLTSTDVVDTAQALRLRQANQVIKDDLKALKETLAELALKYKDTVMMGRTHGVQAEPTTFGLKMARFYQAAVRNIERFDQVAAAIETGKLSGAVGTFANIPPQVEEVAMKELGLTPQPIGSQVLPRDLHADYMTTIAVIGANLEELATEIRGLQRSEIHEVEEGFRGGQKGSSAMPHKRNPIGSENVVGLSRVLRGYAVTALEDVTLWHERDISHSSAERIVLVDGTTVLDYMLHRLTNILRNLQVFPDTMKQNMGRTYGLIYSQRLLLKLVDAGLSREAAYDTVQPLTAESWDNQRQFRELVDADETINANLTHEQIDDAFDYHWHLKHVDDIYKRLGLLEK
;
A
#
# COMPACT_ATOMS: atom_id res chain seq x y z
N MET A 1 18.47 3.39 3.95
CA MET A 1 17.55 4.10 3.02
C MET A 1 18.34 4.70 1.87
N LEU A 2 17.76 4.67 0.66
CA LEU A 2 18.31 5.38 -0.49
C LEU A 2 17.64 6.76 -0.59
N ASP A 3 18.41 7.83 -0.67
CA ASP A 3 17.88 9.21 -0.75
C ASP A 3 16.88 9.38 -1.89
N ARG A 4 17.13 8.68 -3.01
CA ARG A 4 16.23 8.69 -4.18
C ARG A 4 14.78 8.28 -3.86
N TYR A 5 14.57 7.42 -2.86
CA TYR A 5 13.26 6.87 -2.48
C TYR A 5 12.78 7.36 -1.11
N THR A 6 13.51 8.30 -0.51
CA THR A 6 13.20 8.82 0.81
C THR A 6 12.56 10.20 0.70
N ARG A 7 11.27 10.30 1.02
CA ARG A 7 10.61 11.60 1.14
C ARG A 7 11.05 12.30 2.45
N PRO A 8 11.07 13.64 2.48
CA PRO A 8 11.56 14.38 3.65
C PRO A 8 10.86 14.01 4.96
N GLU A 9 9.56 13.76 4.93
CA GLU A 9 8.74 13.38 6.08
C GLU A 9 9.24 12.06 6.68
N MET A 10 9.36 11.04 5.85
CA MET A 10 9.82 9.71 6.26
C MET A 10 11.30 9.73 6.68
N GLY A 11 12.12 10.50 5.97
CA GLY A 11 13.54 10.69 6.30
C GLY A 11 13.75 11.29 7.70
N ARG A 12 12.91 12.25 8.12
CA ARG A 12 12.94 12.80 9.49
C ARG A 12 12.59 11.75 10.53
N ILE A 13 11.55 10.94 10.28
CA ILE A 13 11.10 9.90 11.22
C ILE A 13 12.22 8.88 11.49
N TRP A 14 12.96 8.50 10.45
CA TRP A 14 14.00 7.49 10.56
C TRP A 14 15.41 8.05 10.82
N SER A 15 15.53 9.36 11.07
CA SER A 15 16.80 9.98 11.45
C SER A 15 17.29 9.53 12.83
N LEU A 16 18.62 9.62 13.06
CA LEU A 16 19.21 9.37 14.38
C LEU A 16 18.70 10.34 15.45
N ASN A 17 18.47 11.61 15.08
CA ASN A 17 17.90 12.59 16.00
C ASN A 17 16.51 12.13 16.50
N ASN A 18 15.62 11.72 15.63
CA ASN A 18 14.30 11.24 16.04
C ASN A 18 14.37 9.90 16.79
N GLN A 19 15.35 9.06 16.48
CA GLN A 19 15.59 7.83 17.23
C GLN A 19 15.93 8.13 18.69
N TYR A 20 16.93 8.97 18.92
CA TYR A 20 17.34 9.29 20.28
C TYR A 20 16.32 10.18 21.01
N GLN A 21 15.58 11.03 20.28
CA GLN A 21 14.45 11.73 20.89
C GLN A 21 13.37 10.75 21.37
N SER A 22 13.03 9.75 20.56
CA SER A 22 12.06 8.72 20.97
C SER A 22 12.56 7.87 22.16
N TRP A 23 13.88 7.60 22.25
CA TRP A 23 14.46 6.95 23.40
C TRP A 23 14.34 7.83 24.65
N LEU A 24 14.62 9.13 24.53
CA LEU A 24 14.48 10.08 25.62
C LEU A 24 13.03 10.20 26.09
N ASP A 25 12.07 10.23 25.16
CA ASP A 25 10.64 10.27 25.49
C ASP A 25 10.23 9.05 26.31
N VAL A 26 10.74 7.84 25.98
CA VAL A 26 10.48 6.61 26.76
C VAL A 26 11.11 6.69 28.16
N GLU A 27 12.34 7.16 28.28
CA GLU A 27 13.03 7.32 29.60
C GLU A 27 12.26 8.31 30.51
N ILE A 28 11.80 9.43 29.95
CA ILE A 28 11.00 10.42 30.68
C ILE A 28 9.64 9.84 31.10
N ALA A 29 8.96 9.13 30.20
CA ALA A 29 7.68 8.51 30.48
C ALA A 29 7.80 7.41 31.56
N ALA A 30 8.86 6.60 31.49
CA ALA A 30 9.16 5.62 32.54
C ALA A 30 9.39 6.30 33.89
N THR A 31 10.16 7.39 33.91
CA THR A 31 10.37 8.19 35.13
C THR A 31 9.05 8.76 35.67
N ALA A 32 8.14 9.23 34.81
CA ALA A 32 6.81 9.65 35.21
C ALA A 32 5.97 8.51 35.83
N GLY A 33 6.09 7.31 35.28
CA GLY A 33 5.53 6.11 35.89
C GLY A 33 6.04 5.87 37.30
N TRP A 34 7.35 6.00 37.54
CA TRP A 34 7.96 5.87 38.88
C TRP A 34 7.51 6.97 39.85
N VAL A 35 7.27 8.16 39.39
CA VAL A 35 6.66 9.23 40.20
C VAL A 35 5.23 8.84 40.66
N SER A 36 4.45 8.25 39.75
CA SER A 36 3.06 7.86 40.04
C SER A 36 2.93 6.82 41.15
N VAL A 37 3.95 5.99 41.35
CA VAL A 37 4.01 5.00 42.42
C VAL A 37 4.79 5.51 43.66
N GLY A 38 5.18 6.79 43.68
CA GLY A 38 5.83 7.45 44.82
C GLY A 38 7.30 7.07 45.04
N HIS A 39 7.95 6.46 44.04
CA HIS A 39 9.37 6.05 44.17
C HIS A 39 10.35 7.16 43.75
N VAL A 40 10.00 7.94 42.71
CA VAL A 40 10.77 9.08 42.21
C VAL A 40 10.11 10.37 42.67
N PRO A 41 10.84 11.36 43.23
CA PRO A 41 10.33 12.68 43.54
C PRO A 41 9.82 13.41 42.27
N ALA A 42 8.71 14.13 42.40
CA ALA A 42 8.13 14.90 41.27
C ALA A 42 9.06 16.03 40.82
N GLU A 43 9.84 16.61 41.71
CA GLU A 43 10.85 17.62 41.39
C GLU A 43 12.00 17.05 40.53
N ASP A 44 12.41 15.79 40.75
CA ASP A 44 13.42 15.13 39.93
C ASP A 44 12.91 14.90 38.48
N LEU A 45 11.66 14.47 38.33
CA LEU A 45 11.03 14.37 37.00
C LEU A 45 10.95 15.74 36.31
N ALA A 46 10.56 16.79 37.04
CA ALA A 46 10.52 18.14 36.48
C ALA A 46 11.91 18.62 36.02
N ALA A 47 12.94 18.32 36.79
CA ALA A 47 14.33 18.62 36.42
C ALA A 47 14.80 17.82 35.19
N ILE A 48 14.46 16.53 35.10
CA ILE A 48 14.78 15.69 33.91
C ILE A 48 14.06 16.24 32.67
N ARG A 49 12.77 16.56 32.74
CA ARG A 49 12.02 17.13 31.60
C ARG A 49 12.58 18.47 31.12
N ALA A 50 13.11 19.28 32.04
CA ALA A 50 13.66 20.60 31.72
C ALA A 50 15.09 20.54 31.13
N ASN A 51 15.90 19.59 31.57
CA ASN A 51 17.34 19.64 31.34
C ASN A 51 17.88 18.46 30.52
N ALA A 52 17.19 17.32 30.44
CA ALA A 52 17.66 16.15 29.73
C ALA A 52 17.87 16.47 28.24
N LYS A 53 19.07 16.21 27.75
CA LYS A 53 19.48 16.45 26.36
C LYS A 53 20.35 15.30 25.90
N PHE A 54 20.41 15.14 24.58
CA PHE A 54 21.34 14.23 23.94
C PHE A 54 22.08 14.92 22.81
N ASP A 55 23.23 14.40 22.46
CA ASP A 55 24.04 14.80 21.32
C ASP A 55 24.45 13.55 20.54
N VAL A 56 24.08 13.49 19.25
CA VAL A 56 24.27 12.31 18.40
C VAL A 56 25.76 11.96 18.24
N ASP A 57 26.59 12.96 18.04
CA ASP A 57 28.03 12.76 17.84
C ASP A 57 28.70 12.31 19.14
N ARG A 58 28.28 12.90 20.26
CA ARG A 58 28.78 12.50 21.59
C ARG A 58 28.36 11.07 21.97
N ILE A 59 27.13 10.65 21.62
CA ILE A 59 26.68 9.25 21.80
C ILE A 59 27.59 8.31 21.01
N ALA A 60 27.85 8.62 19.73
CA ALA A 60 28.72 7.82 18.88
C ALA A 60 30.15 7.70 19.45
N GLU A 61 30.69 8.79 20.02
CA GLU A 61 31.99 8.80 20.70
C GLU A 61 31.98 7.87 21.93
N ILE A 62 30.97 7.98 22.79
CA ILE A 62 30.85 7.14 23.99
C ILE A 62 30.67 5.67 23.60
N GLU A 63 29.94 5.37 22.53
CA GLU A 63 29.70 4.01 22.06
C GLU A 63 30.98 3.31 21.60
N GLN A 64 31.98 4.03 21.08
CA GLN A 64 33.29 3.46 20.75
C GLN A 64 33.95 2.73 21.94
N SER A 65 33.73 3.23 23.16
CA SER A 65 34.29 2.65 24.39
C SER A 65 33.34 1.64 25.05
N THR A 66 32.03 1.93 25.04
CA THR A 66 31.03 1.10 25.75
C THR A 66 30.60 -0.12 24.93
N ARG A 67 30.74 -0.07 23.62
CA ARG A 67 30.27 -1.09 22.67
C ARG A 67 28.79 -1.44 22.83
N HIS A 68 28.00 -0.46 23.32
CA HIS A 68 26.57 -0.64 23.60
C HIS A 68 25.84 0.68 23.41
N ASP A 69 24.92 0.73 22.46
CA ASP A 69 24.21 1.93 22.02
C ASP A 69 23.35 2.57 23.12
N VAL A 70 22.52 1.79 23.81
CA VAL A 70 21.64 2.31 24.89
C VAL A 70 22.48 2.81 26.07
N VAL A 71 23.56 2.11 26.43
CA VAL A 71 24.48 2.57 27.52
C VAL A 71 25.16 3.88 27.11
N ALA A 72 25.56 4.03 25.84
CA ALA A 72 26.14 5.27 25.35
C ALA A 72 25.13 6.42 25.42
N PHE A 73 23.89 6.17 24.99
CA PHE A 73 22.80 7.14 25.06
C PHE A 73 22.53 7.59 26.52
N THR A 74 22.30 6.66 27.45
CA THR A 74 21.98 7.01 28.83
C THR A 74 23.11 7.74 29.54
N ARG A 75 24.39 7.41 29.24
CA ARG A 75 25.56 8.16 29.73
C ARG A 75 25.55 9.59 29.19
N ASN A 76 25.31 9.77 27.91
CA ASN A 76 25.26 11.11 27.33
C ASN A 76 24.12 11.95 27.91
N VAL A 77 22.90 11.40 28.05
CA VAL A 77 21.78 12.12 28.68
C VAL A 77 22.16 12.53 30.11
N SER A 78 22.82 11.64 30.86
CA SER A 78 23.28 11.92 32.23
C SER A 78 24.29 13.05 32.36
N GLU A 79 25.05 13.36 31.27
CA GLU A 79 25.99 14.51 31.25
C GLU A 79 25.27 15.86 31.37
N SER A 80 23.97 15.93 31.03
CA SER A 80 23.16 17.15 31.09
C SER A 80 22.37 17.32 32.39
N LEU A 81 22.43 16.35 33.30
CA LEU A 81 21.61 16.26 34.52
C LEU A 81 22.45 16.38 35.82
N GLY A 82 21.78 16.76 36.88
CA GLY A 82 22.35 16.79 38.25
C GLY A 82 22.24 15.44 38.95
N GLU A 83 21.84 15.45 40.23
CA GLU A 83 21.65 14.24 41.04
C GLU A 83 20.47 13.36 40.55
N GLU A 84 19.51 13.94 39.87
CA GLU A 84 18.34 13.26 39.26
C GLU A 84 18.73 12.28 38.14
N ARG A 85 19.94 12.39 37.58
CA ARG A 85 20.48 11.45 36.58
C ARG A 85 20.39 9.97 36.99
N LYS A 86 20.35 9.68 38.29
CA LYS A 86 20.25 8.31 38.83
C LYS A 86 18.92 7.61 38.43
N TRP A 87 17.92 8.38 37.98
CA TRP A 87 16.62 7.86 37.57
C TRP A 87 16.55 7.52 36.05
N ILE A 88 17.54 7.95 35.27
CA ILE A 88 17.64 7.55 33.88
C ILE A 88 17.93 6.04 33.81
N HIS A 89 17.11 5.33 33.03
CA HIS A 89 17.15 3.87 32.85
C HIS A 89 16.91 3.06 34.12
N TYR A 90 16.22 3.65 35.10
CA TYR A 90 15.98 2.99 36.39
C TYR A 90 14.99 1.83 36.25
N GLY A 91 15.48 0.61 36.52
CA GLY A 91 14.73 -0.64 36.42
C GLY A 91 14.54 -1.18 35.01
N LEU A 92 14.85 -0.41 33.98
CA LEU A 92 14.66 -0.78 32.58
C LEU A 92 15.73 -1.75 32.06
N THR A 93 15.36 -2.55 31.06
CA THR A 93 16.30 -3.18 30.15
C THR A 93 16.36 -2.42 28.83
N SER A 94 17.44 -2.57 28.05
CA SER A 94 17.64 -1.82 26.81
C SER A 94 16.44 -1.90 25.86
N THR A 95 15.81 -3.04 25.74
CA THR A 95 14.66 -3.24 24.82
C THR A 95 13.33 -2.68 25.34
N ASP A 96 13.21 -2.40 26.63
CA ASP A 96 12.09 -1.57 27.11
C ASP A 96 12.11 -0.20 26.43
N VAL A 97 13.30 0.37 26.23
CA VAL A 97 13.48 1.64 25.53
C VAL A 97 13.43 1.47 24.02
N VAL A 98 14.21 0.52 23.47
CA VAL A 98 14.38 0.38 22.01
C VAL A 98 13.08 -0.02 21.32
N ASP A 99 12.38 -1.05 21.82
CA ASP A 99 11.14 -1.53 21.20
C ASP A 99 9.99 -0.51 21.36
N THR A 100 9.85 0.09 22.55
CA THR A 100 8.81 1.10 22.79
C THR A 100 9.06 2.36 21.94
N ALA A 101 10.29 2.81 21.84
CA ALA A 101 10.65 3.93 20.98
C ALA A 101 10.51 3.60 19.48
N GLN A 102 10.75 2.36 19.08
CA GLN A 102 10.48 1.90 17.71
C GLN A 102 8.98 1.99 17.40
N ALA A 103 8.12 1.61 18.36
CA ALA A 103 6.66 1.76 18.20
C ALA A 103 6.24 3.23 18.05
N LEU A 104 6.88 4.18 18.76
CA LEU A 104 6.66 5.61 18.57
C LEU A 104 7.01 6.07 17.15
N ARG A 105 8.15 5.62 16.62
CA ARG A 105 8.59 5.96 15.26
C ARG A 105 7.69 5.32 14.20
N LEU A 106 7.28 4.07 14.42
CA LEU A 106 6.30 3.39 13.55
C LEU A 106 4.96 4.11 13.56
N ARG A 107 4.47 4.60 14.71
CA ARG A 107 3.25 5.42 14.77
C ARG A 107 3.36 6.69 13.92
N GLN A 108 4.51 7.36 13.94
CA GLN A 108 4.75 8.53 13.08
C GLN A 108 4.75 8.13 11.59
N ALA A 109 5.40 7.02 11.24
CA ALA A 109 5.42 6.49 9.87
C ALA A 109 4.02 6.03 9.42
N ASN A 110 3.25 5.41 10.31
CA ASN A 110 1.87 4.99 10.05
C ASN A 110 0.98 6.16 9.66
N GLN A 111 1.14 7.32 10.32
CA GLN A 111 0.35 8.50 9.97
C GLN A 111 0.62 8.95 8.53
N VAL A 112 1.88 8.98 8.11
CA VAL A 112 2.27 9.32 6.73
C VAL A 112 1.66 8.34 5.72
N ILE A 113 1.78 7.03 6.01
CA ILE A 113 1.24 5.98 5.14
C ILE A 113 -0.30 6.04 5.07
N LYS A 114 -1.00 6.30 6.18
CA LYS A 114 -2.46 6.47 6.20
C LYS A 114 -2.92 7.65 5.35
N ASP A 115 -2.21 8.77 5.43
CA ASP A 115 -2.50 9.95 4.61
C ASP A 115 -2.28 9.67 3.13
N ASP A 116 -1.21 8.96 2.76
CA ASP A 116 -0.94 8.56 1.38
C ASP A 116 -1.95 7.54 0.84
N LEU A 117 -2.37 6.55 1.64
CA LEU A 117 -3.44 5.61 1.28
C LEU A 117 -4.77 6.32 1.05
N LYS A 118 -5.09 7.29 1.88
CA LYS A 118 -6.28 8.13 1.71
C LYS A 118 -6.22 8.94 0.42
N ALA A 119 -5.09 9.58 0.15
CA ALA A 119 -4.88 10.36 -1.08
C ALA A 119 -4.99 9.48 -2.34
N LEU A 120 -4.46 8.25 -2.31
CA LEU A 120 -4.61 7.29 -3.40
C LEU A 120 -6.09 6.91 -3.59
N LYS A 121 -6.80 6.56 -2.52
CA LYS A 121 -8.23 6.21 -2.56
C LYS A 121 -9.06 7.34 -3.17
N GLU A 122 -8.85 8.58 -2.74
CA GLU A 122 -9.56 9.76 -3.26
C GLU A 122 -9.28 9.98 -4.74
N THR A 123 -8.02 9.89 -5.16
CA THR A 123 -7.62 10.02 -6.57
C THR A 123 -8.27 8.94 -7.45
N LEU A 124 -8.36 7.70 -6.95
CA LEU A 124 -9.03 6.60 -7.68
C LEU A 124 -10.54 6.82 -7.76
N ALA A 125 -11.18 7.34 -6.70
CA ALA A 125 -12.60 7.71 -6.73
C ALA A 125 -12.90 8.81 -7.77
N GLU A 126 -12.07 9.86 -7.80
CA GLU A 126 -12.18 10.94 -8.78
C GLU A 126 -12.08 10.42 -10.23
N LEU A 127 -11.09 9.56 -10.51
CA LEU A 127 -10.93 8.95 -11.83
C LEU A 127 -12.08 8.01 -12.18
N ALA A 128 -12.54 7.21 -11.23
CA ALA A 128 -13.68 6.33 -11.41
C ALA A 128 -14.94 7.13 -11.80
N LEU A 129 -15.25 8.20 -11.08
CA LEU A 129 -16.40 9.05 -11.38
C LEU A 129 -16.25 9.80 -12.68
N LYS A 130 -15.08 10.41 -12.93
CA LYS A 130 -14.80 11.19 -14.15
C LYS A 130 -14.96 10.37 -15.43
N TYR A 131 -14.55 9.11 -15.41
CA TYR A 131 -14.56 8.23 -16.58
C TYR A 131 -15.60 7.12 -16.48
N LYS A 132 -16.64 7.31 -15.66
CA LYS A 132 -17.70 6.33 -15.41
C LYS A 132 -18.28 5.76 -16.71
N ASP A 133 -18.53 6.62 -17.67
CA ASP A 133 -19.19 6.28 -18.94
C ASP A 133 -18.20 6.19 -20.13
N THR A 134 -16.89 6.28 -19.88
CA THR A 134 -15.86 6.16 -20.90
C THR A 134 -15.68 4.70 -21.28
N VAL A 135 -16.27 4.29 -22.41
CA VAL A 135 -16.23 2.91 -22.88
C VAL A 135 -14.83 2.50 -23.32
N MET A 136 -14.44 1.28 -22.97
CA MET A 136 -13.22 0.63 -23.43
C MET A 136 -13.40 -0.89 -23.51
N MET A 137 -12.41 -1.57 -24.09
CA MET A 137 -12.41 -3.03 -24.08
C MET A 137 -11.94 -3.61 -22.74
N GLY A 138 -12.74 -4.49 -22.19
CA GLY A 138 -12.29 -5.47 -21.20
C GLY A 138 -11.46 -6.56 -21.90
N ARG A 139 -10.32 -6.91 -21.31
CA ARG A 139 -9.40 -7.93 -21.85
C ARG A 139 -9.17 -9.01 -20.82
N THR A 140 -9.26 -10.26 -21.27
CA THR A 140 -8.85 -11.44 -20.50
C THR A 140 -7.81 -12.18 -21.32
N HIS A 141 -6.77 -12.74 -20.66
CA HIS A 141 -5.63 -13.39 -21.34
C HIS A 141 -4.94 -12.48 -22.39
N GLY A 142 -5.08 -11.16 -22.28
CA GLY A 142 -4.59 -10.20 -23.28
C GLY A 142 -5.46 -10.05 -24.51
N VAL A 143 -6.58 -10.80 -24.63
CA VAL A 143 -7.51 -10.79 -25.74
C VAL A 143 -8.75 -9.95 -25.38
N GLN A 144 -9.31 -9.26 -26.41
CA GLN A 144 -10.56 -8.52 -26.23
C GLN A 144 -11.70 -9.48 -25.88
N ALA A 145 -12.43 -9.15 -24.81
CA ALA A 145 -13.57 -9.93 -24.33
C ALA A 145 -14.88 -9.17 -24.54
N GLU A 146 -15.25 -8.30 -23.59
CA GLU A 146 -16.49 -7.54 -23.62
C GLU A 146 -16.23 -6.06 -23.33
N PRO A 147 -17.13 -5.16 -23.77
CA PRO A 147 -17.09 -3.75 -23.39
C PRO A 147 -17.16 -3.55 -21.87
N THR A 148 -16.37 -2.61 -21.38
CA THR A 148 -16.39 -2.12 -20.01
C THR A 148 -16.17 -0.60 -20.01
N THR A 149 -15.98 0.03 -18.86
CA THR A 149 -15.58 1.43 -18.80
C THR A 149 -14.24 1.63 -18.11
N PHE A 150 -13.51 2.68 -18.47
CA PHE A 150 -12.28 3.05 -17.76
C PHE A 150 -12.59 3.43 -16.31
N GLY A 151 -13.75 4.04 -16.06
CA GLY A 151 -14.22 4.32 -14.71
C GLY A 151 -14.40 3.05 -13.86
N LEU A 152 -15.03 1.98 -14.40
CA LEU A 152 -15.13 0.70 -13.69
C LEU A 152 -13.76 0.08 -13.37
N LYS A 153 -12.80 0.22 -14.28
CA LYS A 153 -11.42 -0.21 -14.06
C LYS A 153 -10.80 0.54 -12.87
N MET A 154 -10.97 1.84 -12.78
CA MET A 154 -10.50 2.64 -11.65
C MET A 154 -11.29 2.35 -10.37
N ALA A 155 -12.59 2.10 -10.45
CA ALA A 155 -13.44 1.73 -9.32
C ALA A 155 -13.01 0.39 -8.67
N ARG A 156 -12.52 -0.57 -9.46
CA ARG A 156 -11.92 -1.81 -8.93
C ARG A 156 -10.70 -1.54 -8.08
N PHE A 157 -9.81 -0.65 -8.51
CA PHE A 157 -8.62 -0.24 -7.75
C PHE A 157 -8.98 0.63 -6.54
N TYR A 158 -10.02 1.47 -6.66
CA TYR A 158 -10.58 2.17 -5.50
C TYR A 158 -11.00 1.20 -4.40
N GLN A 159 -11.72 0.14 -4.73
CA GLN A 159 -12.14 -0.86 -3.74
C GLN A 159 -10.95 -1.65 -3.16
N ALA A 160 -9.87 -1.84 -3.94
CA ALA A 160 -8.63 -2.40 -3.40
C ALA A 160 -7.96 -1.44 -2.40
N ALA A 161 -7.96 -0.12 -2.68
CA ALA A 161 -7.44 0.89 -1.76
C ALA A 161 -8.26 0.95 -0.45
N VAL A 162 -9.59 0.83 -0.51
CA VAL A 162 -10.44 0.73 0.69
C VAL A 162 -10.00 -0.45 1.57
N ARG A 163 -9.87 -1.66 1.00
CA ARG A 163 -9.41 -2.83 1.75
C ARG A 163 -7.99 -2.68 2.30
N ASN A 164 -7.11 -1.96 1.59
CA ASN A 164 -5.75 -1.71 2.06
C ASN A 164 -5.72 -0.76 3.26
N ILE A 165 -6.60 0.25 3.30
CA ILE A 165 -6.76 1.13 4.46
C ILE A 165 -7.21 0.30 5.66
N GLU A 166 -8.25 -0.52 5.51
CA GLU A 166 -8.76 -1.37 6.58
C GLU A 166 -7.68 -2.32 7.15
N ARG A 167 -6.91 -2.98 6.27
CA ARG A 167 -5.78 -3.84 6.69
C ARG A 167 -4.70 -3.05 7.41
N PHE A 168 -4.32 -1.92 6.86
CA PHE A 168 -3.24 -1.11 7.44
C PHE A 168 -3.64 -0.52 8.78
N ASP A 169 -4.88 -0.08 8.96
CA ASP A 169 -5.39 0.41 10.24
C ASP A 169 -5.31 -0.65 11.34
N GLN A 170 -5.61 -1.90 11.01
CA GLN A 170 -5.52 -3.02 11.95
C GLN A 170 -4.08 -3.27 12.41
N VAL A 171 -3.14 -3.40 11.46
CA VAL A 171 -1.74 -3.69 11.82
C VAL A 171 -1.03 -2.47 12.43
N ALA A 172 -1.40 -1.26 12.03
CA ALA A 172 -0.91 -0.03 12.64
C ALA A 172 -1.32 0.04 14.12
N ALA A 173 -2.58 -0.23 14.43
CA ALA A 173 -3.05 -0.26 15.81
C ALA A 173 -2.34 -1.36 16.64
N ALA A 174 -2.06 -2.51 16.05
CA ALA A 174 -1.39 -3.62 16.71
C ALA A 174 0.11 -3.32 16.98
N ILE A 175 0.81 -2.67 16.04
CA ILE A 175 2.25 -2.37 16.19
C ILE A 175 2.51 -1.13 17.07
N GLU A 176 1.51 -0.26 17.30
CA GLU A 176 1.59 0.92 18.17
C GLU A 176 1.45 0.49 19.64
N THR A 177 2.28 -0.47 20.03
CA THR A 177 2.31 -1.07 21.37
C THR A 177 3.71 -0.94 21.97
N GLY A 178 3.80 -0.83 23.29
CA GLY A 178 5.06 -0.74 24.01
C GLY A 178 5.09 -1.65 25.23
N LYS A 179 6.28 -1.81 25.83
CA LYS A 179 6.47 -2.59 27.04
C LYS A 179 7.55 -1.97 27.93
N LEU A 180 7.36 -2.06 29.24
CA LEU A 180 8.37 -1.78 30.28
C LEU A 180 8.36 -2.90 31.32
N SER A 181 8.50 -4.14 30.86
CA SER A 181 8.37 -5.34 31.71
C SER A 181 9.70 -6.00 32.11
N GLY A 182 10.83 -5.36 31.77
CA GLY A 182 12.17 -5.79 32.19
C GLY A 182 12.76 -6.90 31.33
N ALA A 183 13.85 -7.48 31.81
CA ALA A 183 14.76 -8.34 31.07
C ALA A 183 14.13 -9.63 30.49
N VAL A 184 13.05 -10.13 31.07
CA VAL A 184 12.37 -11.38 30.68
C VAL A 184 10.85 -11.26 30.75
N GLY A 185 10.32 -10.05 30.86
CA GLY A 185 8.88 -9.80 30.82
C GLY A 185 8.12 -10.04 32.15
N THR A 186 8.83 -10.21 33.25
CA THR A 186 8.23 -10.58 34.56
C THR A 186 7.91 -9.42 35.49
N PHE A 187 8.20 -8.18 35.08
CA PHE A 187 8.05 -6.98 35.91
C PHE A 187 8.84 -7.04 37.23
N ALA A 188 9.95 -7.83 37.29
CA ALA A 188 10.69 -8.07 38.54
C ALA A 188 11.23 -6.78 39.18
N ASN A 189 11.64 -5.81 38.36
CA ASN A 189 12.23 -4.55 38.83
C ASN A 189 11.38 -3.30 38.47
N ILE A 190 10.24 -3.47 37.83
CA ILE A 190 9.35 -2.39 37.40
C ILE A 190 7.92 -2.82 37.70
N PRO A 191 7.16 -2.13 38.56
CA PRO A 191 5.75 -2.43 38.75
C PRO A 191 4.94 -2.18 37.48
N PRO A 192 3.92 -3.02 37.15
CA PRO A 192 3.07 -2.81 35.96
C PRO A 192 2.44 -1.42 35.86
N GLN A 193 2.14 -0.76 36.98
CA GLN A 193 1.61 0.60 37.04
C GLN A 193 2.55 1.63 36.39
N VAL A 194 3.87 1.41 36.44
CA VAL A 194 4.87 2.27 35.76
C VAL A 194 4.70 2.18 34.23
N GLU A 195 4.53 0.98 33.71
CA GLU A 195 4.25 0.76 32.30
C GLU A 195 2.93 1.41 31.87
N GLU A 196 1.86 1.22 32.62
CA GLU A 196 0.54 1.78 32.32
C GLU A 196 0.59 3.33 32.17
N VAL A 197 1.26 4.01 33.09
CA VAL A 197 1.43 5.45 33.07
C VAL A 197 2.31 5.89 31.89
N ALA A 198 3.43 5.19 31.68
CA ALA A 198 4.34 5.50 30.59
C ALA A 198 3.66 5.32 29.21
N MET A 199 2.97 4.22 28.99
CA MET A 199 2.26 3.97 27.72
C MET A 199 1.16 5.00 27.48
N LYS A 200 0.42 5.40 28.52
CA LYS A 200 -0.57 6.46 28.41
C LYS A 200 0.04 7.81 28.03
N GLU A 201 1.18 8.17 28.63
CA GLU A 201 1.90 9.40 28.28
C GLU A 201 2.42 9.38 26.86
N LEU A 202 2.95 8.24 26.40
CA LEU A 202 3.45 8.04 25.06
C LEU A 202 2.35 7.86 24.01
N GLY A 203 1.08 7.63 24.43
CA GLY A 203 -0.04 7.34 23.52
C GLY A 203 0.11 5.99 22.82
N LEU A 204 0.72 5.02 23.49
CA LEU A 204 0.86 3.63 23.05
C LEU A 204 -0.06 2.71 23.86
N THR A 205 -0.35 1.53 23.32
CA THR A 205 -1.04 0.47 24.06
C THR A 205 -0.01 -0.38 24.82
N PRO A 206 -0.18 -0.68 26.13
CA PRO A 206 0.71 -1.60 26.81
C PRO A 206 0.51 -3.02 26.26
N GLN A 207 1.61 -3.73 26.00
CA GLN A 207 1.55 -5.13 25.56
C GLN A 207 1.14 -6.02 26.75
N PRO A 208 0.06 -6.82 26.64
CA PRO A 208 -0.43 -7.64 27.75
C PRO A 208 0.62 -8.61 28.32
N ILE A 209 1.50 -9.13 27.47
CA ILE A 209 2.64 -9.97 27.83
C ILE A 209 3.73 -9.86 26.78
N GLY A 210 4.97 -9.74 27.22
CA GLY A 210 6.15 -9.78 26.37
C GLY A 210 7.21 -10.69 27.00
N SER A 211 8.29 -10.93 26.28
CA SER A 211 9.53 -11.46 26.81
C SER A 211 10.48 -10.31 27.14
N GLN A 212 11.76 -10.40 26.82
CA GLN A 212 12.62 -9.20 26.82
C GLN A 212 12.17 -8.20 25.75
N VAL A 213 11.52 -8.66 24.69
CA VAL A 213 11.05 -7.89 23.54
C VAL A 213 9.54 -7.99 23.35
N LEU A 214 8.97 -7.11 22.52
CA LEU A 214 7.63 -7.28 21.99
C LEU A 214 7.56 -8.53 21.11
N PRO A 215 6.39 -9.20 20.99
CA PRO A 215 6.21 -10.32 20.06
C PRO A 215 6.50 -9.91 18.62
N ARG A 216 7.35 -10.67 17.91
CA ARG A 216 7.78 -10.34 16.54
C ARG A 216 6.77 -10.71 15.46
N ASP A 217 5.77 -11.50 15.77
CA ASP A 217 4.61 -11.73 14.90
C ASP A 217 3.87 -10.42 14.59
N LEU A 218 3.84 -9.44 15.49
CA LEU A 218 3.29 -8.10 15.25
C LEU A 218 4.06 -7.39 14.13
N HIS A 219 5.39 -7.48 14.14
CA HIS A 219 6.26 -6.89 13.09
C HIS A 219 6.12 -7.64 11.77
N ALA A 220 5.99 -8.97 11.81
CA ALA A 220 5.78 -9.80 10.63
C ALA A 220 4.42 -9.52 9.97
N ASP A 221 3.33 -9.39 10.75
CA ASP A 221 2.01 -9.02 10.24
C ASP A 221 2.03 -7.62 9.61
N TYR A 222 2.68 -6.67 10.26
CA TYR A 222 2.88 -5.32 9.73
C TYR A 222 3.60 -5.34 8.37
N MET A 223 4.73 -6.05 8.27
CA MET A 223 5.53 -6.11 7.04
C MET A 223 4.87 -6.93 5.93
N THR A 224 4.13 -7.97 6.26
CA THR A 224 3.35 -8.73 5.27
C THR A 224 2.18 -7.91 4.73
N THR A 225 1.54 -7.10 5.56
CA THR A 225 0.51 -6.15 5.12
C THR A 225 1.09 -5.08 4.19
N ILE A 226 2.27 -4.51 4.51
CA ILE A 226 3.00 -3.60 3.62
C ILE A 226 3.27 -4.27 2.25
N ALA A 227 3.68 -5.54 2.24
CA ALA A 227 3.91 -6.28 1.00
C ALA A 227 2.63 -6.52 0.20
N VAL A 228 1.49 -6.80 0.84
CA VAL A 228 0.18 -6.93 0.18
C VAL A 228 -0.24 -5.60 -0.44
N ILE A 229 -0.08 -4.48 0.26
CA ILE A 229 -0.34 -3.14 -0.28
C ILE A 229 0.56 -2.90 -1.50
N GLY A 230 1.86 -3.18 -1.38
CA GLY A 230 2.82 -3.08 -2.48
C GLY A 230 2.42 -3.89 -3.70
N ALA A 231 1.88 -5.11 -3.52
CA ALA A 231 1.39 -5.95 -4.60
C ALA A 231 0.14 -5.36 -5.30
N ASN A 232 -0.76 -4.70 -4.57
CA ASN A 232 -1.89 -4.00 -5.19
C ASN A 232 -1.44 -2.76 -5.98
N LEU A 233 -0.42 -2.03 -5.49
CA LEU A 233 0.18 -0.93 -6.24
C LEU A 233 0.88 -1.43 -7.51
N GLU A 234 1.55 -2.58 -7.45
CA GLU A 234 2.14 -3.26 -8.61
C GLU A 234 1.09 -3.64 -9.65
N GLU A 235 -0.06 -4.18 -9.22
CA GLU A 235 -1.16 -4.54 -10.12
C GLU A 235 -1.67 -3.32 -10.89
N LEU A 236 -1.94 -2.20 -10.20
CA LEU A 236 -2.38 -0.95 -10.82
C LEU A 236 -1.31 -0.38 -11.78
N ALA A 237 -0.06 -0.35 -11.36
CA ALA A 237 1.05 0.13 -12.19
C ALA A 237 1.26 -0.76 -13.44
N THR A 238 1.06 -2.06 -13.30
CA THR A 238 1.14 -3.02 -14.43
C THR A 238 0.00 -2.79 -15.42
N GLU A 239 -1.21 -2.49 -14.94
CA GLU A 239 -2.33 -2.14 -15.80
C GLU A 239 -2.05 -0.86 -16.61
N ILE A 240 -1.54 0.21 -15.96
CA ILE A 240 -1.16 1.45 -16.66
C ILE A 240 -0.14 1.16 -17.75
N ARG A 241 0.91 0.38 -17.44
CA ARG A 241 1.92 -0.04 -18.42
C ARG A 241 1.30 -0.82 -19.58
N GLY A 242 0.35 -1.71 -19.29
CA GLY A 242 -0.39 -2.47 -20.29
C GLY A 242 -1.19 -1.59 -21.24
N LEU A 243 -1.86 -0.59 -20.69
CA LEU A 243 -2.67 0.37 -21.48
C LEU A 243 -1.84 1.40 -22.26
N GLN A 244 -0.59 1.66 -21.84
CA GLN A 244 0.33 2.59 -22.51
C GLN A 244 1.12 1.94 -23.67
N ARG A 245 1.04 0.63 -23.87
CA ARG A 245 1.73 -0.03 -25.01
C ARG A 245 1.35 0.59 -26.32
N SER A 246 2.29 0.66 -27.26
CA SER A 246 2.12 1.28 -28.57
C SER A 246 0.89 0.78 -29.34
N GLU A 247 0.58 -0.52 -29.24
CA GLU A 247 -0.55 -1.18 -29.89
C GLU A 247 -1.90 -0.87 -29.21
N ILE A 248 -1.89 -0.42 -27.97
CA ILE A 248 -3.08 -0.14 -27.16
C ILE A 248 -3.30 1.37 -27.05
N HIS A 249 -2.35 2.09 -26.47
CA HIS A 249 -2.29 3.54 -26.34
C HIS A 249 -3.61 4.18 -25.82
N GLU A 250 -4.19 3.58 -24.80
CA GLU A 250 -5.44 4.05 -24.17
C GLU A 250 -5.19 5.02 -23.02
N VAL A 251 -3.97 5.00 -22.44
CA VAL A 251 -3.48 5.97 -21.46
C VAL A 251 -2.00 6.27 -21.68
N GLU A 252 -1.52 7.34 -21.05
CA GLU A 252 -0.09 7.69 -21.01
C GLU A 252 0.23 8.37 -19.68
N GLU A 253 1.37 8.03 -19.04
CA GLU A 253 1.87 8.78 -17.88
C GLU A 253 2.09 10.25 -18.28
N GLY A 254 1.71 11.18 -17.41
CA GLY A 254 1.88 12.61 -17.65
C GLY A 254 3.35 12.97 -17.88
N PHE A 255 3.62 13.58 -19.02
CA PHE A 255 4.95 13.99 -19.43
C PHE A 255 5.16 15.48 -19.11
N ARG A 256 6.11 15.79 -18.24
CA ARG A 256 6.38 17.19 -17.88
C ARG A 256 7.22 17.89 -18.95
N GLY A 257 6.98 19.21 -19.15
CA GLY A 257 7.82 20.02 -20.05
C GLY A 257 9.28 19.89 -19.69
N GLY A 258 10.11 19.58 -20.70
CA GLY A 258 11.55 19.36 -20.52
C GLY A 258 11.98 17.95 -20.08
N GLN A 259 11.05 17.08 -19.73
CA GLN A 259 11.33 15.67 -19.41
C GLN A 259 11.84 14.92 -20.66
N LYS A 260 12.85 14.06 -20.47
CA LYS A 260 13.36 13.17 -21.55
C LYS A 260 12.80 11.76 -21.34
N GLY A 261 12.03 11.25 -22.29
CA GLY A 261 11.44 9.90 -22.23
C GLY A 261 12.42 8.79 -22.60
N SER A 262 13.43 9.13 -23.41
CA SER A 262 14.47 8.20 -23.87
C SER A 262 15.75 8.97 -24.14
N SER A 263 16.90 8.35 -23.90
CA SER A 263 18.22 8.91 -24.22
C SER A 263 18.52 8.88 -25.71
N ALA A 264 17.90 7.99 -26.47
CA ALA A 264 18.16 7.75 -27.90
C ALA A 264 17.03 8.20 -28.82
N MET A 265 15.76 8.07 -28.40
CA MET A 265 14.59 8.31 -29.26
C MET A 265 13.69 9.42 -28.66
N PRO A 266 13.71 10.64 -29.23
CA PRO A 266 13.00 11.80 -28.66
C PRO A 266 11.48 11.64 -28.52
N HIS A 267 10.86 10.81 -29.38
CA HIS A 267 9.42 10.55 -29.38
C HIS A 267 8.96 9.51 -28.37
N LYS A 268 9.91 8.72 -27.79
CA LYS A 268 9.59 7.57 -26.95
C LYS A 268 9.28 8.01 -25.52
N ARG A 269 8.04 7.84 -25.09
CA ARG A 269 7.56 8.14 -23.75
C ARG A 269 7.33 6.84 -22.98
N ASN A 270 8.28 6.50 -22.11
CA ASN A 270 8.24 5.27 -21.34
C ASN A 270 7.45 5.46 -20.05
N PRO A 271 6.68 4.45 -19.58
CA PRO A 271 6.00 4.45 -18.29
C PRO A 271 6.96 4.18 -17.12
N ILE A 272 8.02 5.02 -17.00
CA ILE A 272 9.12 4.81 -16.04
C ILE A 272 8.62 4.86 -14.60
N GLY A 273 7.60 5.67 -14.34
CA GLY A 273 7.02 5.79 -13.00
C GLY A 273 6.35 4.49 -12.57
N SER A 274 5.52 3.91 -13.40
CA SER A 274 4.85 2.64 -13.15
C SER A 274 5.85 1.47 -13.12
N GLU A 275 6.87 1.46 -13.99
CA GLU A 275 7.94 0.45 -13.96
C GLU A 275 8.71 0.47 -12.63
N ASN A 276 8.99 1.66 -12.11
CA ASN A 276 9.65 1.85 -10.82
C ASN A 276 8.81 1.30 -9.66
N VAL A 277 7.49 1.56 -9.63
CA VAL A 277 6.57 1.00 -8.62
C VAL A 277 6.55 -0.53 -8.68
N VAL A 278 6.46 -1.11 -9.88
CA VAL A 278 6.52 -2.58 -10.09
C VAL A 278 7.83 -3.17 -9.56
N GLY A 279 8.96 -2.50 -9.80
CA GLY A 279 10.27 -2.95 -9.31
C GLY A 279 10.35 -2.94 -7.77
N LEU A 280 9.88 -1.85 -7.15
CA LEU A 280 9.95 -1.67 -5.69
C LEU A 280 9.03 -2.63 -4.91
N SER A 281 7.92 -3.07 -5.48
CA SER A 281 7.05 -4.05 -4.81
C SER A 281 7.76 -5.39 -4.54
N ARG A 282 8.75 -5.76 -5.37
CA ARG A 282 9.58 -6.96 -5.17
C ARG A 282 10.44 -6.84 -3.91
N VAL A 283 10.94 -5.64 -3.64
CA VAL A 283 11.74 -5.34 -2.45
C VAL A 283 10.90 -5.50 -1.19
N LEU A 284 9.67 -4.96 -1.18
CA LEU A 284 8.75 -5.10 -0.06
C LEU A 284 8.43 -6.58 0.27
N ARG A 285 8.28 -7.43 -0.75
CA ARG A 285 8.08 -8.87 -0.54
C ARG A 285 9.29 -9.53 0.12
N GLY A 286 10.51 -9.14 -0.28
CA GLY A 286 11.73 -9.62 0.38
C GLY A 286 11.81 -9.21 1.85
N TYR A 287 11.42 -7.99 2.17
CA TYR A 287 11.39 -7.51 3.56
C TYR A 287 10.33 -8.21 4.42
N ALA A 288 9.18 -8.55 3.84
CA ALA A 288 8.16 -9.34 4.53
C ALA A 288 8.66 -10.75 4.90
N VAL A 289 9.40 -11.40 4.00
CA VAL A 289 10.03 -12.70 4.29
C VAL A 289 11.03 -12.58 5.45
N THR A 290 11.87 -11.55 5.43
CA THR A 290 12.83 -11.31 6.52
C THR A 290 12.12 -11.10 7.86
N ALA A 291 11.03 -10.32 7.90
CA ALA A 291 10.27 -10.10 9.11
C ALA A 291 9.58 -11.38 9.65
N LEU A 292 9.18 -12.28 8.77
CA LEU A 292 8.66 -13.61 9.15
C LEU A 292 9.75 -14.49 9.81
N GLU A 293 10.98 -14.43 9.31
CA GLU A 293 12.12 -15.15 9.91
C GLU A 293 12.50 -14.59 11.30
N ASP A 294 12.28 -13.30 11.54
CA ASP A 294 12.54 -12.65 12.84
C ASP A 294 11.54 -13.05 13.95
N VAL A 295 10.45 -13.76 13.62
CA VAL A 295 9.49 -14.26 14.63
C VAL A 295 10.13 -15.30 15.56
N THR A 296 11.03 -16.12 15.01
CA THR A 296 11.66 -17.23 15.74
C THR A 296 12.92 -16.76 16.46
N LEU A 297 12.80 -16.44 17.74
CA LEU A 297 13.93 -16.08 18.61
C LEU A 297 14.24 -17.21 19.62
N TRP A 298 15.46 -17.25 20.12
CA TRP A 298 15.84 -18.17 21.18
C TRP A 298 15.35 -17.67 22.55
N HIS A 299 14.61 -18.52 23.24
CA HIS A 299 14.09 -18.25 24.60
C HIS A 299 13.35 -16.91 24.68
N GLU A 300 13.65 -16.09 25.68
CA GLU A 300 13.04 -14.77 25.89
C GLU A 300 13.58 -13.69 24.94
N ARG A 301 14.71 -13.93 24.30
CA ARG A 301 15.28 -13.17 23.17
C ARG A 301 16.70 -13.65 22.83
N ASP A 302 17.03 -13.64 21.55
CA ASP A 302 18.38 -13.39 21.05
C ASP A 302 18.40 -12.10 20.21
N ILE A 303 19.58 -11.65 19.75
CA ILE A 303 19.70 -10.35 19.05
C ILE A 303 19.63 -10.47 17.51
N SER A 304 19.35 -11.64 16.96
CA SER A 304 19.35 -11.87 15.51
C SER A 304 18.38 -10.97 14.75
N HIS A 305 17.19 -10.71 15.31
CA HIS A 305 16.18 -9.81 14.74
C HIS A 305 16.66 -8.36 14.57
N SER A 306 17.49 -7.87 15.51
CA SER A 306 17.79 -6.44 15.61
C SER A 306 18.51 -5.88 14.37
N SER A 307 19.47 -6.63 13.81
CA SER A 307 20.18 -6.20 12.60
C SER A 307 19.28 -6.18 11.37
N ALA A 308 18.35 -7.12 11.25
CA ALA A 308 17.40 -7.21 10.17
C ALA A 308 16.33 -6.08 10.26
N GLU A 309 15.75 -5.87 11.44
CA GLU A 309 14.72 -4.84 11.69
C GLU A 309 15.21 -3.43 11.42
N ARG A 310 16.48 -3.12 11.72
CA ARG A 310 17.12 -1.83 11.39
C ARG A 310 17.08 -1.51 9.89
N ILE A 311 16.92 -2.52 9.04
CA ILE A 311 16.79 -2.39 7.60
C ILE A 311 15.32 -2.48 7.19
N VAL A 312 14.67 -3.61 7.48
CA VAL A 312 13.37 -3.92 6.85
C VAL A 312 12.23 -3.01 7.29
N LEU A 313 12.18 -2.59 8.56
CA LEU A 313 11.14 -1.68 9.04
C LEU A 313 11.33 -0.27 8.49
N VAL A 314 12.57 0.19 8.50
CA VAL A 314 12.94 1.53 8.01
C VAL A 314 12.73 1.62 6.50
N ASP A 315 13.30 0.69 5.75
CA ASP A 315 13.21 0.70 4.30
C ASP A 315 11.82 0.29 3.80
N GLY A 316 11.16 -0.64 4.48
CA GLY A 316 9.82 -1.08 4.10
C GLY A 316 8.78 0.04 4.16
N THR A 317 8.75 0.80 5.25
CA THR A 317 7.86 1.97 5.39
C THR A 317 8.25 3.08 4.43
N THR A 318 9.54 3.33 4.25
CA THR A 318 10.06 4.36 3.32
C THR A 318 9.72 4.05 1.87
N VAL A 319 9.89 2.80 1.45
CA VAL A 319 9.59 2.37 0.09
C VAL A 319 8.08 2.40 -0.17
N LEU A 320 7.26 1.96 0.79
CA LEU A 320 5.80 2.02 0.65
C LEU A 320 5.30 3.46 0.52
N ASP A 321 5.75 4.38 1.38
CA ASP A 321 5.46 5.82 1.31
C ASP A 321 5.81 6.39 -0.07
N TYR A 322 7.01 6.11 -0.56
CA TYR A 322 7.43 6.55 -1.89
C TYR A 322 6.54 5.99 -3.00
N MET A 323 6.20 4.69 -2.96
CA MET A 323 5.37 4.04 -3.98
C MET A 323 3.96 4.64 -4.01
N LEU A 324 3.33 4.83 -2.85
CA LEU A 324 2.01 5.42 -2.72
C LEU A 324 1.98 6.84 -3.29
N HIS A 325 2.90 7.67 -2.85
CA HIS A 325 3.01 9.05 -3.33
C HIS A 325 3.27 9.12 -4.84
N ARG A 326 4.21 8.30 -5.34
CA ARG A 326 4.56 8.28 -6.75
C ARG A 326 3.39 7.84 -7.62
N LEU A 327 2.71 6.74 -7.27
CA LEU A 327 1.58 6.22 -8.05
C LEU A 327 0.39 7.17 -8.02
N THR A 328 0.09 7.78 -6.88
CA THR A 328 -0.94 8.82 -6.75
C THR A 328 -0.66 9.99 -7.69
N ASN A 329 0.60 10.44 -7.78
CA ASN A 329 0.98 11.52 -8.70
C ASN A 329 0.91 11.10 -10.18
N ILE A 330 1.23 9.84 -10.51
CA ILE A 330 1.04 9.31 -11.87
C ILE A 330 -0.45 9.37 -12.23
N LEU A 331 -1.33 8.90 -11.35
CA LEU A 331 -2.78 8.89 -11.59
C LEU A 331 -3.37 10.29 -11.74
N ARG A 332 -2.97 11.24 -10.90
CA ARG A 332 -3.42 12.65 -11.00
C ARG A 332 -3.03 13.33 -12.31
N ASN A 333 -1.95 12.89 -12.93
CA ASN A 333 -1.43 13.45 -14.18
C ASN A 333 -1.63 12.50 -15.38
N LEU A 334 -2.38 11.41 -15.21
CA LEU A 334 -2.61 10.41 -16.24
C LEU A 334 -3.36 11.03 -17.41
N GLN A 335 -2.80 10.87 -18.60
CA GLN A 335 -3.49 11.21 -19.84
C GLN A 335 -4.33 10.00 -20.26
N VAL A 336 -5.61 10.23 -20.49
CA VAL A 336 -6.57 9.19 -20.89
C VAL A 336 -7.08 9.55 -22.28
N PHE A 337 -7.16 8.56 -23.17
CA PHE A 337 -7.54 8.74 -24.58
C PHE A 337 -8.85 8.00 -24.89
N PRO A 338 -10.03 8.59 -24.57
CA PRO A 338 -11.34 7.97 -24.79
C PRO A 338 -11.59 7.57 -26.24
N ASP A 339 -11.15 8.40 -27.19
CA ASP A 339 -11.32 8.11 -28.63
C ASP A 339 -10.52 6.87 -29.06
N THR A 340 -9.29 6.72 -28.56
CA THR A 340 -8.48 5.51 -28.80
C THR A 340 -9.11 4.28 -28.17
N MET A 341 -9.66 4.41 -26.94
CA MET A 341 -10.39 3.33 -26.28
C MET A 341 -11.56 2.85 -27.13
N LYS A 342 -12.36 3.79 -27.68
CA LYS A 342 -13.49 3.49 -28.56
C LYS A 342 -13.04 2.87 -29.87
N GLN A 343 -11.98 3.40 -30.50
CA GLN A 343 -11.42 2.85 -31.74
C GLN A 343 -10.91 1.42 -31.55
N ASN A 344 -10.29 1.12 -30.42
CA ASN A 344 -9.78 -0.21 -30.13
C ASN A 344 -10.88 -1.27 -30.03
N MET A 345 -12.13 -0.90 -29.74
CA MET A 345 -13.26 -1.84 -29.75
C MET A 345 -13.51 -2.45 -31.14
N GLY A 346 -13.21 -1.72 -32.22
CA GLY A 346 -13.38 -2.19 -33.59
C GLY A 346 -12.30 -3.15 -34.08
N ARG A 347 -11.19 -3.36 -33.33
CA ARG A 347 -10.04 -4.15 -33.80
C ARG A 347 -10.32 -5.62 -34.05
N THR A 348 -11.41 -6.14 -33.50
CA THR A 348 -11.87 -7.52 -33.69
C THR A 348 -13.10 -7.60 -34.56
N TYR A 349 -13.29 -6.64 -35.46
CA TYR A 349 -14.33 -6.66 -36.48
C TYR A 349 -15.76 -6.84 -35.94
N GLY A 350 -16.02 -6.50 -34.67
CA GLY A 350 -17.31 -6.67 -34.02
C GLY A 350 -17.53 -8.04 -33.35
N LEU A 351 -16.52 -8.91 -33.27
CA LEU A 351 -16.63 -10.22 -32.65
C LEU A 351 -16.96 -10.16 -31.15
N ILE A 352 -16.75 -9.02 -30.51
CA ILE A 352 -17.11 -8.74 -29.11
C ILE A 352 -18.61 -8.90 -28.83
N TYR A 353 -19.45 -8.88 -29.87
CA TYR A 353 -20.90 -9.02 -29.79
C TYR A 353 -21.40 -10.46 -29.98
N SER A 354 -20.50 -11.40 -30.29
CA SER A 354 -20.87 -12.80 -30.61
C SER A 354 -21.66 -13.50 -29.53
N GLN A 355 -21.30 -13.30 -28.25
CA GLN A 355 -22.04 -13.87 -27.12
C GLN A 355 -23.46 -13.28 -27.02
N ARG A 356 -23.60 -11.97 -27.21
CA ARG A 356 -24.91 -11.31 -27.17
C ARG A 356 -25.83 -11.83 -28.27
N LEU A 357 -25.32 -11.99 -29.50
CA LEU A 357 -26.03 -12.57 -30.61
C LEU A 357 -26.45 -14.02 -30.32
N LEU A 358 -25.55 -14.84 -29.79
CA LEU A 358 -25.83 -16.21 -29.38
C LEU A 358 -27.00 -16.26 -28.40
N LEU A 359 -26.99 -15.41 -27.37
CA LEU A 359 -28.07 -15.35 -26.39
C LEU A 359 -29.40 -14.91 -27.00
N LYS A 360 -29.40 -13.99 -27.93
CA LYS A 360 -30.61 -13.58 -28.69
C LYS A 360 -31.21 -14.74 -29.48
N LEU A 361 -30.39 -15.59 -30.10
CA LEU A 361 -30.83 -16.78 -30.79
C LEU A 361 -31.45 -17.81 -29.82
N VAL A 362 -30.88 -17.97 -28.65
CA VAL A 362 -31.45 -18.83 -27.59
C VAL A 362 -32.79 -18.28 -27.11
N ASP A 363 -32.88 -16.97 -26.88
CA ASP A 363 -34.13 -16.29 -26.48
C ASP A 363 -35.23 -16.44 -27.58
N ALA A 364 -34.81 -16.56 -28.84
CA ALA A 364 -35.72 -16.82 -29.99
C ALA A 364 -36.11 -18.28 -30.13
N GLY A 365 -35.57 -19.19 -29.33
CA GLY A 365 -36.01 -20.60 -29.23
C GLY A 365 -35.00 -21.63 -29.75
N LEU A 366 -33.82 -21.25 -30.21
CA LEU A 366 -32.74 -22.22 -30.56
C LEU A 366 -32.18 -22.85 -29.31
N SER A 367 -31.72 -24.10 -29.41
CA SER A 367 -30.89 -24.67 -28.38
C SER A 367 -29.54 -23.91 -28.30
N ARG A 368 -28.89 -23.96 -27.14
CA ARG A 368 -27.59 -23.30 -26.98
C ARG A 368 -26.54 -23.83 -27.97
N GLU A 369 -26.57 -25.15 -28.23
CA GLU A 369 -25.70 -25.80 -29.19
C GLU A 369 -25.98 -25.32 -30.63
N ALA A 370 -27.25 -25.30 -31.06
CA ALA A 370 -27.64 -24.82 -32.37
C ALA A 370 -27.26 -23.34 -32.56
N ALA A 371 -27.50 -22.49 -31.55
CA ALA A 371 -27.09 -21.08 -31.60
C ALA A 371 -25.54 -20.93 -31.69
N TYR A 372 -24.79 -21.76 -30.95
CA TYR A 372 -23.34 -21.78 -31.01
C TYR A 372 -22.82 -22.21 -32.36
N ASP A 373 -23.35 -23.32 -32.90
CA ASP A 373 -22.96 -23.88 -34.22
C ASP A 373 -23.31 -22.95 -35.37
N THR A 374 -24.31 -22.07 -35.19
CA THR A 374 -24.65 -21.01 -36.17
C THR A 374 -23.66 -19.85 -36.11
N VAL A 375 -23.28 -19.41 -34.90
CA VAL A 375 -22.45 -18.20 -34.69
C VAL A 375 -20.96 -18.52 -34.93
N GLN A 376 -20.47 -19.67 -34.53
CA GLN A 376 -19.03 -19.99 -34.54
C GLN A 376 -18.40 -19.92 -35.96
N PRO A 377 -18.99 -20.47 -37.04
CA PRO A 377 -18.40 -20.35 -38.37
C PRO A 377 -18.29 -18.89 -38.83
N LEU A 378 -19.26 -18.05 -38.50
CA LEU A 378 -19.25 -16.64 -38.86
C LEU A 378 -18.16 -15.86 -38.12
N THR A 379 -17.91 -16.25 -36.85
CA THR A 379 -16.81 -15.64 -36.09
C THR A 379 -15.46 -16.02 -36.65
N ALA A 380 -15.26 -17.29 -37.06
CA ALA A 380 -14.05 -17.75 -37.72
C ALA A 380 -13.82 -17.01 -39.05
N GLU A 381 -14.84 -16.94 -39.88
CA GLU A 381 -14.74 -16.22 -41.17
C GLU A 381 -14.43 -14.73 -40.95
N SER A 382 -15.07 -14.09 -39.99
CA SER A 382 -14.81 -12.68 -39.67
C SER A 382 -13.35 -12.46 -39.29
N TRP A 383 -12.80 -13.32 -38.40
CA TRP A 383 -11.41 -13.22 -37.94
C TRP A 383 -10.41 -13.49 -39.05
N ASP A 384 -10.56 -14.63 -39.75
CA ASP A 384 -9.59 -15.10 -40.74
C ASP A 384 -9.52 -14.20 -41.97
N ASN A 385 -10.68 -13.66 -42.39
CA ASN A 385 -10.81 -12.79 -43.59
C ASN A 385 -10.89 -11.30 -43.27
N GLN A 386 -10.76 -10.91 -41.97
CA GLN A 386 -10.83 -9.50 -41.54
C GLN A 386 -12.13 -8.79 -41.98
N ARG A 387 -13.25 -9.51 -41.97
CA ARG A 387 -14.57 -9.00 -42.37
C ARG A 387 -15.37 -8.56 -41.14
N GLN A 388 -16.19 -7.53 -41.33
CA GLN A 388 -17.10 -7.11 -40.24
C GLN A 388 -18.07 -8.25 -39.90
N PHE A 389 -18.08 -8.64 -38.63
CA PHE A 389 -18.96 -9.72 -38.17
C PHE A 389 -20.43 -9.40 -38.41
N ARG A 390 -20.84 -8.12 -38.31
CA ARG A 390 -22.18 -7.67 -38.60
C ARG A 390 -22.61 -7.99 -40.04
N GLU A 391 -21.76 -7.80 -41.03
CA GLU A 391 -22.06 -8.09 -42.41
C GLU A 391 -22.33 -9.58 -42.67
N LEU A 392 -21.58 -10.45 -41.95
CA LEU A 392 -21.78 -11.89 -42.02
C LEU A 392 -23.11 -12.32 -41.38
N VAL A 393 -23.45 -11.68 -40.26
CA VAL A 393 -24.71 -11.90 -39.52
C VAL A 393 -25.90 -11.46 -40.37
N ASP A 394 -25.83 -10.30 -41.00
CA ASP A 394 -26.91 -9.76 -41.86
C ASP A 394 -27.14 -10.62 -43.12
N ALA A 395 -26.14 -11.39 -43.54
CA ALA A 395 -26.23 -12.30 -44.70
C ALA A 395 -26.63 -13.74 -44.35
N ASP A 396 -26.66 -14.10 -43.08
CA ASP A 396 -26.95 -15.48 -42.64
C ASP A 396 -28.46 -15.78 -42.62
N GLU A 397 -28.88 -16.78 -43.37
CA GLU A 397 -30.31 -17.16 -43.50
C GLU A 397 -30.89 -17.67 -42.17
N THR A 398 -30.12 -18.41 -41.38
CA THR A 398 -30.58 -18.98 -40.10
C THR A 398 -30.82 -17.88 -39.08
N ILE A 399 -29.92 -16.90 -39.01
CA ILE A 399 -30.05 -15.76 -38.09
C ILE A 399 -31.27 -14.92 -38.49
N ASN A 400 -31.40 -14.58 -39.76
CA ASN A 400 -32.51 -13.75 -40.28
C ASN A 400 -33.87 -14.46 -40.22
N ALA A 401 -33.91 -15.80 -40.18
CA ALA A 401 -35.14 -16.55 -39.95
C ALA A 401 -35.63 -16.51 -38.51
N ASN A 402 -34.71 -16.26 -37.53
CA ASN A 402 -34.99 -16.32 -36.09
C ASN A 402 -34.98 -14.95 -35.40
N LEU A 403 -34.32 -13.94 -35.97
CA LEU A 403 -34.18 -12.61 -35.38
C LEU A 403 -34.62 -11.52 -36.37
N THR A 404 -35.30 -10.50 -35.87
CA THR A 404 -35.58 -9.28 -36.63
C THR A 404 -34.32 -8.40 -36.72
N HIS A 405 -34.26 -7.49 -37.69
CA HIS A 405 -33.16 -6.51 -37.78
C HIS A 405 -33.00 -5.70 -36.51
N GLU A 406 -34.08 -5.31 -35.82
CA GLU A 406 -34.05 -4.60 -34.55
C GLU A 406 -33.36 -5.43 -33.43
N GLN A 407 -33.65 -6.73 -33.37
CA GLN A 407 -33.02 -7.63 -32.44
C GLN A 407 -31.52 -7.86 -32.71
N ILE A 408 -31.15 -7.84 -34.01
CA ILE A 408 -29.75 -7.89 -34.43
C ILE A 408 -29.06 -6.57 -34.06
N ASP A 409 -29.68 -5.41 -34.29
CA ASP A 409 -29.15 -4.09 -33.91
C ASP A 409 -28.90 -4.01 -32.41
N ASP A 410 -29.87 -4.46 -31.60
CA ASP A 410 -29.71 -4.53 -30.13
C ASP A 410 -28.56 -5.48 -29.72
N ALA A 411 -28.31 -6.55 -30.48
CA ALA A 411 -27.17 -7.44 -30.18
C ALA A 411 -25.82 -6.79 -30.38
N PHE A 412 -25.74 -5.80 -31.30
CA PHE A 412 -24.52 -5.06 -31.60
C PHE A 412 -24.41 -3.71 -30.87
N ASP A 413 -25.28 -3.43 -29.90
CA ASP A 413 -25.18 -2.25 -29.04
C ASP A 413 -24.35 -2.53 -27.79
N TYR A 414 -23.19 -1.85 -27.66
CA TYR A 414 -22.32 -1.98 -26.50
C TYR A 414 -22.94 -1.47 -25.19
N HIS A 415 -23.96 -0.58 -25.26
CA HIS A 415 -24.63 -0.04 -24.07
C HIS A 415 -25.30 -1.15 -23.24
N TRP A 416 -25.70 -2.24 -23.91
CA TRP A 416 -26.21 -3.41 -23.20
C TRP A 416 -25.26 -3.93 -22.11
N HIS A 417 -23.95 -3.94 -22.40
CA HIS A 417 -22.93 -4.42 -21.48
C HIS A 417 -22.71 -3.46 -20.27
N LEU A 418 -23.11 -2.21 -20.43
CA LEU A 418 -22.89 -1.13 -19.46
C LEU A 418 -24.12 -0.81 -18.60
N LYS A 419 -25.26 -1.46 -18.83
CA LYS A 419 -26.56 -1.14 -18.20
C LYS A 419 -26.56 -1.20 -16.66
N HIS A 420 -25.61 -1.93 -16.06
CA HIS A 420 -25.47 -2.10 -14.60
C HIS A 420 -24.28 -1.33 -14.01
N VAL A 421 -23.67 -0.42 -14.74
CA VAL A 421 -22.56 0.41 -14.25
C VAL A 421 -22.98 1.19 -13.01
N ASP A 422 -24.14 1.87 -13.07
CA ASP A 422 -24.64 2.65 -11.92
C ASP A 422 -24.94 1.78 -10.70
N ASP A 423 -25.45 0.57 -10.89
CA ASP A 423 -25.68 -0.37 -9.79
C ASP A 423 -24.39 -0.76 -9.09
N ILE A 424 -23.30 -0.93 -9.83
CA ILE A 424 -21.97 -1.22 -9.27
C ILE A 424 -21.46 -0.01 -8.48
N TYR A 425 -21.58 1.20 -9.02
CA TYR A 425 -21.16 2.43 -8.33
C TYR A 425 -21.93 2.68 -7.04
N LYS A 426 -23.24 2.42 -7.03
CA LYS A 426 -24.07 2.46 -5.81
C LYS A 426 -23.60 1.46 -4.74
N ARG A 427 -23.24 0.22 -5.15
CA ARG A 427 -22.66 -0.78 -4.24
C ARG A 427 -21.34 -0.33 -3.63
N LEU A 428 -20.55 0.43 -4.36
CA LEU A 428 -19.27 0.98 -3.92
C LEU A 428 -19.42 2.24 -3.05
N GLY A 429 -20.63 2.81 -2.95
CA GLY A 429 -20.87 4.10 -2.29
C GLY A 429 -20.28 5.29 -3.04
N LEU A 430 -20.02 5.15 -4.34
CA LEU A 430 -19.54 6.23 -5.21
C LEU A 430 -20.71 7.03 -5.84
N LEU A 431 -21.91 6.50 -5.82
CA LEU A 431 -23.17 7.17 -6.17
C LEU A 431 -24.19 6.98 -5.05
N GLU A 432 -25.14 7.91 -4.92
CA GLU A 432 -26.28 7.79 -4.01
C GLU A 432 -27.14 6.57 -4.39
N LYS A 433 -27.75 5.96 -3.36
CA LYS A 433 -28.57 4.75 -3.51
C LYS A 433 -29.86 5.02 -4.30
#